data_db3633884cd9c7c4afa36117b790555f
#
_entry.id   db3633884cd9c7c4afa36117b790555f
#
_cell.length_a   1.000
_cell.length_b   1.000
_cell.length_c   1.000
_cell.angle_alpha   90.00
_cell.angle_beta   90.00
_cell.angle_gamma   90.00
#
_symmetry.space_group_name_H-M   'P 1'
#
loop_
_entity.id
_entity.type
_entity.pdbx_description
1 polymer ?
#
loop_
_entity_poly.entity_id
_entity_poly.type
_entity_poly.pdbx_seq_one_letter_code
_entity_poly.pdbx_strand_id
1 'polypeptide(L)'
;MSKIVLFNKPFGVLCQFSPAPPRPTLKDFIPVAGVYAAGRLDADSEGLVVLTDDGALQHRISDPRHKLAKTYWVQVEGIPTSAALEQLAHGIDLGEFLTQPATVEPATEPSWLWPREPPIRKRAQIPTSWLKLTLREGKNRQVRRMTAAVGFPTL
;
A
#
# COMPACT_ATOMS: atom_id res chain seq x y z
N MET A 1 10.60 -27.24 -6.29
CA MET A 1 11.00 -26.13 -5.38
C MET A 1 10.23 -24.88 -5.75
N SER A 2 9.64 -24.24 -4.75
CA SER A 2 8.85 -23.02 -4.97
C SER A 2 9.74 -21.83 -5.33
N LYS A 3 9.27 -21.02 -6.27
CA LYS A 3 9.91 -19.74 -6.61
C LYS A 3 9.26 -18.63 -5.80
N ILE A 4 10.06 -17.71 -5.29
CA ILE A 4 9.59 -16.49 -4.64
C ILE A 4 10.35 -15.33 -5.25
N VAL A 5 9.61 -14.32 -5.70
CA VAL A 5 10.16 -13.08 -6.24
C VAL A 5 9.69 -11.94 -5.36
N LEU A 6 10.62 -11.14 -4.90
CA LEU A 6 10.32 -9.91 -4.16
C LEU A 6 10.53 -8.73 -5.10
N PHE A 7 9.50 -7.99 -5.36
CA PHE A 7 9.54 -6.86 -6.29
C PHE A 7 9.20 -5.56 -5.58
N ASN A 8 10.07 -4.56 -5.75
CA ASN A 8 9.77 -3.20 -5.31
C ASN A 8 9.06 -2.48 -6.46
N LYS A 9 7.74 -2.51 -6.44
CA LYS A 9 6.93 -1.99 -7.55
C LYS A 9 6.99 -0.47 -7.60
N PRO A 10 7.38 0.11 -8.76
CA PRO A 10 7.33 1.56 -8.94
C PRO A 10 5.91 2.11 -9.03
N PHE A 11 5.80 3.42 -8.81
CA PHE A 11 4.58 4.16 -9.08
C PHE A 11 4.17 4.05 -10.55
N GLY A 12 2.89 3.88 -10.80
CA GLY A 12 2.33 3.85 -12.16
C GLY A 12 2.32 2.47 -12.81
N VAL A 13 2.93 1.48 -12.19
CA VAL A 13 2.96 0.10 -12.70
C VAL A 13 1.72 -0.66 -12.24
N LEU A 14 1.00 -1.26 -13.17
CA LEU A 14 -0.17 -2.10 -12.86
C LEU A 14 0.29 -3.45 -12.32
N CYS A 15 -0.34 -3.90 -11.23
CA CYS A 15 -0.01 -5.16 -10.57
C CYS A 15 -0.68 -6.34 -11.27
N GLN A 16 -0.33 -6.53 -12.54
CA GLN A 16 -0.86 -7.60 -13.41
C GLN A 16 0.15 -7.95 -14.49
N PHE A 17 0.04 -9.15 -15.06
CA PHE A 17 0.88 -9.56 -16.19
C PHE A 17 0.24 -9.29 -17.54
N SER A 18 -1.10 -9.22 -17.61
CA SER A 18 -1.79 -8.94 -18.86
C SER A 18 -1.47 -7.52 -19.37
N PRO A 19 -1.20 -7.36 -20.66
CA PRO A 19 -0.85 -6.05 -21.23
C PRO A 19 -1.99 -5.03 -21.07
N ALA A 20 -1.61 -3.78 -20.82
CA ALA A 20 -2.56 -2.67 -20.72
C ALA A 20 -1.93 -1.37 -21.27
N PRO A 21 -1.50 -1.36 -22.56
CA PRO A 21 -0.84 -0.17 -23.14
C PRO A 21 -1.73 1.07 -23.03
N PRO A 22 -1.14 2.26 -22.82
CA PRO A 22 0.30 2.53 -22.72
C PRO A 22 0.89 2.31 -21.31
N ARG A 23 0.14 1.73 -20.37
CA ARG A 23 0.57 1.61 -18.98
C ARG A 23 1.49 0.40 -18.78
N PRO A 24 2.58 0.54 -18.02
CA PRO A 24 3.44 -0.60 -17.71
C PRO A 24 2.78 -1.57 -16.74
N THR A 25 3.16 -2.83 -16.83
CA THR A 25 2.65 -3.92 -15.99
C THR A 25 3.81 -4.70 -15.38
N LEU A 26 3.51 -5.68 -14.55
CA LEU A 26 4.52 -6.59 -13.99
C LEU A 26 5.31 -7.32 -15.07
N LYS A 27 4.69 -7.56 -16.22
CA LYS A 27 5.36 -8.24 -17.33
C LYS A 27 6.61 -7.49 -17.82
N ASP A 28 6.59 -6.17 -17.72
CA ASP A 28 7.73 -5.34 -18.16
C ASP A 28 8.94 -5.44 -17.23
N PHE A 29 8.76 -5.96 -16.01
CA PHE A 29 9.78 -6.00 -14.97
C PHE A 29 10.15 -7.39 -14.52
N ILE A 30 9.22 -8.36 -14.58
CA ILE A 30 9.39 -9.68 -14.00
C ILE A 30 9.62 -10.71 -15.12
N PRO A 31 10.88 -11.13 -15.35
CA PRO A 31 11.18 -12.10 -16.40
C PRO A 31 10.93 -13.56 -15.99
N VAL A 32 10.61 -13.81 -14.72
CA VAL A 32 10.41 -15.16 -14.18
C VAL A 32 9.03 -15.68 -14.60
N ALA A 33 8.99 -16.79 -15.31
CA ALA A 33 7.75 -17.41 -15.75
C ALA A 33 7.04 -18.16 -14.62
N GLY A 34 5.71 -18.19 -14.68
CA GLY A 34 4.89 -19.03 -13.81
C GLY A 34 4.63 -18.49 -12.42
N VAL A 35 5.07 -17.26 -12.12
CA VAL A 35 4.81 -16.63 -10.81
C VAL A 35 3.60 -15.69 -10.88
N TYR A 36 2.89 -15.58 -9.77
CA TYR A 36 1.71 -14.74 -9.62
C TYR A 36 1.83 -13.90 -8.36
N ALA A 37 1.26 -12.70 -8.38
CA ALA A 37 1.29 -11.82 -7.22
C ALA A 37 0.48 -12.39 -6.06
N ALA A 38 1.09 -12.41 -4.88
CA ALA A 38 0.43 -12.74 -3.62
C ALA A 38 0.00 -11.44 -2.94
N GLY A 39 -1.21 -11.01 -3.22
CA GLY A 39 -1.68 -9.67 -2.90
C GLY A 39 -1.34 -8.68 -4.01
N ARG A 40 -1.92 -7.48 -3.92
CA ARG A 40 -1.78 -6.48 -4.97
C ARG A 40 -1.55 -5.10 -4.36
N LEU A 41 -0.75 -4.30 -5.07
CA LEU A 41 -0.67 -2.86 -4.81
C LEU A 41 -1.36 -2.12 -5.96
N ASP A 42 -2.02 -1.02 -5.63
CA ASP A 42 -2.62 -0.15 -6.63
C ASP A 42 -1.54 0.45 -7.54
N ALA A 43 -1.93 0.92 -8.71
CA ALA A 43 -1.00 1.54 -9.66
C ALA A 43 -0.27 2.73 -9.03
N ASP A 44 -0.96 3.52 -8.22
CA ASP A 44 -0.42 4.70 -7.55
C ASP A 44 0.26 4.40 -6.20
N SER A 45 0.48 3.13 -5.89
CA SER A 45 1.24 2.71 -4.71
C SER A 45 2.57 2.11 -5.11
N GLU A 46 3.56 2.22 -4.24
CA GLU A 46 4.92 1.72 -4.44
C GLU A 46 5.27 0.72 -3.36
N GLY A 47 6.18 -0.19 -3.66
CA GLY A 47 6.77 -1.05 -2.66
C GLY A 47 6.61 -2.54 -2.92
N LEU A 48 6.64 -3.30 -1.84
CA LEU A 48 6.78 -4.75 -1.89
C LEU A 48 5.57 -5.45 -2.51
N VAL A 49 5.83 -6.19 -3.57
CA VAL A 49 4.92 -7.19 -4.13
C VAL A 49 5.64 -8.52 -4.07
N VAL A 50 5.02 -9.50 -3.44
CA VAL A 50 5.54 -10.87 -3.38
C VAL A 50 4.90 -11.68 -4.50
N LEU A 51 5.71 -12.35 -5.32
CA LEU A 51 5.22 -13.21 -6.38
C LEU A 51 5.75 -14.62 -6.15
N THR A 52 4.93 -15.61 -6.45
CA THR A 52 5.30 -17.02 -6.26
C THR A 52 4.55 -17.92 -7.23
N ASP A 53 5.11 -19.09 -7.52
CA ASP A 53 4.44 -20.16 -8.23
C ASP A 53 3.74 -21.15 -7.29
N ASP A 54 3.89 -20.95 -5.97
CA ASP A 54 3.28 -21.79 -4.93
C ASP A 54 1.90 -21.23 -4.56
N GLY A 55 0.84 -21.89 -5.05
CA GLY A 55 -0.54 -21.45 -4.81
C GLY A 55 -0.93 -21.46 -3.33
N ALA A 56 -0.41 -22.39 -2.53
CA ALA A 56 -0.68 -22.43 -1.10
C ALA A 56 -0.07 -21.22 -0.37
N LEU A 57 1.16 -20.89 -0.73
CA LEU A 57 1.84 -19.71 -0.18
C LEU A 57 1.14 -18.40 -0.60
N GLN A 58 0.77 -18.30 -1.89
CA GLN A 58 0.01 -17.16 -2.40
C GLN A 58 -1.27 -16.94 -1.60
N HIS A 59 -2.01 -18.02 -1.37
CA HIS A 59 -3.26 -17.98 -0.63
C HIS A 59 -3.04 -17.53 0.83
N ARG A 60 -2.02 -18.06 1.49
CA ARG A 60 -1.70 -17.67 2.88
C ARG A 60 -1.34 -16.19 3.01
N ILE A 61 -0.70 -15.63 2.01
CA ILE A 61 -0.31 -14.21 2.03
C ILE A 61 -1.49 -13.30 1.68
N SER A 62 -2.29 -13.67 0.68
CA SER A 62 -3.30 -12.79 0.10
C SER A 62 -4.70 -12.92 0.71
N ASP A 63 -5.03 -14.07 1.28
CA ASP A 63 -6.37 -14.31 1.82
C ASP A 63 -6.57 -13.52 3.14
N PRO A 64 -7.58 -12.63 3.19
CA PRO A 64 -7.83 -11.83 4.40
C PRO A 64 -8.14 -12.69 5.64
N ARG A 65 -8.60 -13.92 5.48
CA ARG A 65 -8.87 -14.83 6.60
C ARG A 65 -7.61 -15.21 7.37
N HIS A 66 -6.44 -15.15 6.76
CA HIS A 66 -5.16 -15.41 7.43
C HIS A 66 -4.65 -14.23 8.22
N LYS A 67 -5.25 -13.05 8.07
CA LYS A 67 -4.96 -11.82 8.84
C LYS A 67 -3.48 -11.48 8.91
N LEU A 68 -2.76 -11.70 7.82
CA LEU A 68 -1.34 -11.35 7.75
C LEU A 68 -1.20 -9.82 7.88
N ALA A 69 -0.40 -9.39 8.86
CA ALA A 69 -0.18 -7.96 9.08
C ALA A 69 0.62 -7.37 7.92
N LYS A 70 0.16 -6.21 7.42
CA LYS A 70 0.83 -5.45 6.36
C LYS A 70 1.11 -4.05 6.87
N THR A 71 2.35 -3.61 6.72
CA THR A 71 2.76 -2.28 7.16
C THR A 71 2.93 -1.37 5.97
N TYR A 72 2.34 -0.18 6.08
CA TYR A 72 2.39 0.86 5.06
C TYR A 72 3.10 2.09 5.61
N TRP A 73 4.04 2.62 4.85
CA TRP A 73 4.61 3.93 5.08
C TRP A 73 3.84 4.92 4.21
N VAL A 74 3.17 5.87 4.84
CA VAL A 74 2.19 6.72 4.16
C VAL A 74 2.59 8.18 4.31
N GLN A 75 2.78 8.85 3.18
CA GLN A 75 2.98 10.30 3.19
C GLN A 75 1.62 10.97 3.01
N VAL A 76 1.27 11.83 3.94
CA VAL A 76 -0.01 12.52 3.97
C VAL A 76 0.16 14.02 3.89
N GLU A 77 -0.87 14.70 3.41
CA GLU A 77 -0.97 16.15 3.42
C GLU A 77 -1.35 16.62 4.83
N GLY A 78 -0.64 17.61 5.36
CA GLY A 78 -0.89 18.13 6.69
C GLY A 78 -0.10 17.39 7.79
N ILE A 79 -0.37 17.78 9.03
CA ILE A 79 0.22 17.17 10.23
C ILE A 79 -0.92 16.56 11.05
N PRO A 80 -1.08 15.23 11.04
CA PRO A 80 -2.18 14.59 11.76
C PRO A 80 -2.17 14.90 13.25
N THR A 81 -3.36 15.18 13.77
CA THR A 81 -3.56 15.43 15.21
C THR A 81 -3.57 14.10 15.98
N SER A 82 -3.37 14.17 17.30
CA SER A 82 -3.51 12.99 18.16
C SER A 82 -4.90 12.36 18.02
N ALA A 83 -5.95 13.16 17.91
CA ALA A 83 -7.31 12.66 17.71
C ALA A 83 -7.45 11.90 16.40
N ALA A 84 -6.85 12.40 15.31
CA ALA A 84 -6.86 11.69 14.02
C ALA A 84 -6.13 10.35 14.10
N LEU A 85 -4.97 10.31 14.75
CA LEU A 85 -4.21 9.08 14.93
C LEU A 85 -4.99 8.05 15.76
N GLU A 86 -5.68 8.49 16.79
CA GLU A 86 -6.52 7.62 17.61
C GLU A 86 -7.69 7.05 16.80
N GLN A 87 -8.34 7.85 15.98
CA GLN A 87 -9.42 7.39 15.11
C GLN A 87 -8.93 6.33 14.14
N LEU A 88 -7.77 6.54 13.53
CA LEU A 88 -7.15 5.56 12.63
C LEU A 88 -6.88 4.24 13.37
N ALA A 89 -6.39 4.31 14.60
CA ALA A 89 -6.05 3.13 15.40
C ALA A 89 -7.27 2.36 15.88
N HIS A 90 -8.33 3.03 16.30
CA HIS A 90 -9.53 2.39 16.84
C HIS A 90 -10.46 1.85 15.76
N GLY A 91 -10.49 2.47 14.61
CA GLY A 91 -11.37 2.10 13.51
C GLY A 91 -12.21 3.29 13.05
N ILE A 92 -12.45 3.32 11.74
CA ILE A 92 -13.18 4.40 11.07
C ILE A 92 -14.32 3.80 10.28
N ASP A 93 -15.48 4.41 10.39
CA ASP A 93 -16.63 4.09 9.54
C ASP A 93 -16.41 4.75 8.18
N LEU A 94 -16.19 3.94 7.16
CA LEU A 94 -16.00 4.39 5.78
C LEU A 94 -17.30 4.32 4.96
N GLY A 95 -18.43 4.07 5.64
CA GLY A 95 -19.75 3.97 5.01
C GLY A 95 -20.08 2.54 4.60
N GLU A 96 -19.22 1.90 3.83
CA GLU A 96 -19.41 0.51 3.39
C GLU A 96 -19.02 -0.49 4.48
N PHE A 97 -18.06 -0.13 5.32
CA PHE A 97 -17.60 -0.97 6.42
C PHE A 97 -16.89 -0.13 7.48
N LEU A 98 -16.78 -0.68 8.68
CA LEU A 98 -15.98 -0.13 9.76
C LEU A 98 -14.60 -0.79 9.72
N THR A 99 -13.53 0.00 9.69
CA THR A 99 -12.18 -0.56 9.69
C THR A 99 -11.86 -1.21 11.03
N GLN A 100 -11.06 -2.29 10.98
CA GLN A 100 -10.60 -2.96 12.18
C GLN A 100 -9.54 -2.13 12.88
N PRO A 101 -9.28 -2.37 14.18
CA PRO A 101 -8.19 -1.72 14.88
C PRO A 101 -6.86 -1.90 14.13
N ALA A 102 -6.07 -0.84 14.09
CA ALA A 102 -4.79 -0.79 13.41
C ALA A 102 -3.71 -0.25 14.33
N THR A 103 -2.45 -0.53 14.01
CA THR A 103 -1.32 0.12 14.65
C THR A 103 -0.95 1.34 13.84
N VAL A 104 -0.90 2.50 14.48
CA VAL A 104 -0.63 3.78 13.82
C VAL A 104 0.46 4.52 14.59
N GLU A 105 1.52 4.90 13.88
CA GLU A 105 2.66 5.60 14.48
C GLU A 105 3.05 6.79 13.59
N PRO A 106 3.36 7.96 14.18
CA PRO A 106 4.05 9.01 13.44
C PRO A 106 5.41 8.49 12.97
N ALA A 107 5.85 8.92 11.80
CA ALA A 107 7.12 8.47 11.24
C ALA A 107 7.81 9.63 10.54
N THR A 108 9.08 9.42 10.20
CA THR A 108 9.85 10.31 9.33
C THR A 108 10.03 9.67 7.98
N GLU A 109 10.41 10.46 6.98
CA GLU A 109 10.67 9.93 5.64
C GLU A 109 11.67 8.78 5.70
N PRO A 110 11.32 7.60 5.12
CA PRO A 110 12.23 6.48 5.14
C PRO A 110 13.54 6.79 4.42
N SER A 111 14.67 6.41 5.01
CA SER A 111 15.99 6.64 4.41
C SER A 111 16.21 5.87 3.12
N TRP A 112 15.47 4.79 2.92
CA TRP A 112 15.53 3.93 1.73
C TRP A 112 14.55 4.34 0.64
N LEU A 113 13.82 5.45 0.82
CA LEU A 113 12.85 5.91 -0.18
C LEU A 113 13.59 6.38 -1.44
N TRP A 114 13.17 5.83 -2.58
CA TRP A 114 13.69 6.25 -3.87
C TRP A 114 12.91 7.43 -4.46
N PRO A 115 13.49 8.18 -5.41
CA PRO A 115 12.74 9.23 -6.12
C PRO A 115 11.56 8.65 -6.87
N ARG A 116 10.41 9.33 -6.79
CA ARG A 116 9.21 8.92 -7.50
C ARG A 116 9.05 9.73 -8.79
N GLU A 117 8.67 9.04 -9.88
CA GLU A 117 8.31 9.66 -11.16
C GLU A 117 6.86 9.31 -11.53
N PRO A 118 5.98 10.29 -11.69
CA PRO A 118 6.16 11.71 -11.35
C PRO A 118 6.27 11.94 -9.84
N PRO A 119 6.88 13.06 -9.40
CA PRO A 119 6.97 13.34 -7.96
C PRO A 119 5.58 13.55 -7.36
N ILE A 120 5.48 13.40 -6.03
CA ILE A 120 4.22 13.64 -5.35
C ILE A 120 3.75 15.08 -5.57
N ARG A 121 2.43 15.27 -5.61
CA ARG A 121 1.84 16.60 -5.68
C ARG A 121 1.85 17.23 -4.30
N LYS A 122 2.64 18.29 -4.12
CA LYS A 122 2.69 19.06 -2.89
C LYS A 122 2.02 20.42 -3.10
N ARG A 123 1.26 20.86 -2.11
CA ARG A 123 0.81 22.25 -2.04
C ARG A 123 1.85 23.03 -1.25
N ALA A 124 2.31 24.17 -1.81
CA ALA A 124 3.45 24.90 -1.27
C ALA A 124 3.26 25.37 0.20
N GLN A 125 2.02 25.59 0.62
CA GLN A 125 1.71 26.13 1.95
C GLN A 125 1.22 25.07 2.94
N ILE A 126 1.12 23.81 2.53
CA ILE A 126 0.66 22.74 3.39
C ILE A 126 1.80 21.77 3.64
N PRO A 127 2.19 21.56 4.92
CA PRO A 127 3.24 20.60 5.23
C PRO A 127 2.81 19.19 4.91
N THR A 128 3.77 18.27 4.78
CA THR A 128 3.54 16.85 4.62
C THR A 128 4.09 16.11 5.83
N SER A 129 3.51 14.96 6.12
CA SER A 129 3.93 14.11 7.24
C SER A 129 3.95 12.66 6.83
N TRP A 130 4.70 11.84 7.57
CA TRP A 130 4.75 10.40 7.36
C TRP A 130 4.06 9.69 8.51
N LEU A 131 3.31 8.65 8.17
CA LEU A 131 2.69 7.72 9.11
C LEU A 131 3.10 6.31 8.76
N LYS A 132 3.18 5.48 9.79
CA LYS A 132 3.37 4.04 9.63
C LYS A 132 2.12 3.35 10.13
N LEU A 133 1.38 2.70 9.23
CA LEU A 133 0.14 1.99 9.54
C LEU A 133 0.33 0.50 9.34
N THR A 134 -0.09 -0.29 10.32
CA THR A 134 -0.10 -1.74 10.21
C THR A 134 -1.54 -2.24 10.28
N LEU A 135 -1.99 -2.91 9.22
CA LEU A 135 -3.34 -3.42 9.07
C LEU A 135 -3.33 -4.94 8.94
N ARG A 136 -4.40 -5.58 9.41
CA ARG A 136 -4.63 -7.02 9.23
C ARG A 136 -5.79 -7.31 8.27
N GLU A 137 -6.22 -6.32 7.53
CA GLU A 137 -7.25 -6.41 6.49
C GLU A 137 -6.75 -5.67 5.26
N GLY A 138 -7.41 -5.86 4.12
CA GLY A 138 -6.98 -5.27 2.87
C GLY A 138 -8.14 -4.95 1.94
N LYS A 139 -9.02 -4.06 2.36
CA LYS A 139 -10.10 -3.57 1.50
C LYS A 139 -9.54 -2.64 0.43
N ASN A 140 -10.27 -2.53 -0.68
CA ASN A 140 -9.84 -1.72 -1.81
C ASN A 140 -9.55 -0.28 -1.38
N ARG A 141 -8.31 0.17 -1.64
CA ARG A 141 -7.82 1.52 -1.35
C ARG A 141 -8.02 1.95 0.11
N GLN A 142 -7.95 1.00 1.02
CA GLN A 142 -8.32 1.22 2.43
C GLN A 142 -7.47 2.30 3.10
N VAL A 143 -6.15 2.25 2.97
CA VAL A 143 -5.26 3.23 3.62
C VAL A 143 -5.58 4.64 3.15
N ARG A 144 -5.76 4.85 1.84
CA ARG A 144 -6.10 6.16 1.28
C ARG A 144 -7.45 6.66 1.77
N ARG A 145 -8.42 5.77 1.86
CA ARG A 145 -9.76 6.11 2.36
C ARG A 145 -9.73 6.46 3.85
N MET A 146 -8.94 5.74 4.64
CA MET A 146 -8.80 6.01 6.07
C MET A 146 -8.17 7.38 6.32
N THR A 147 -7.05 7.67 5.68
CA THR A 147 -6.36 8.95 5.88
C THR A 147 -7.19 10.14 5.41
N ALA A 148 -7.86 10.00 4.28
CA ALA A 148 -8.77 11.03 3.78
C ALA A 148 -9.94 11.27 4.74
N ALA A 149 -10.49 10.22 5.33
CA ALA A 149 -11.62 10.32 6.26
C ALA A 149 -11.30 11.14 7.52
N VAL A 150 -10.04 11.13 7.96
CA VAL A 150 -9.62 11.94 9.12
C VAL A 150 -9.05 13.30 8.71
N GLY A 151 -9.08 13.64 7.42
CA GLY A 151 -8.70 14.95 6.92
C GLY A 151 -7.23 15.10 6.50
N PHE A 152 -6.49 14.00 6.37
CA PHE A 152 -5.06 14.01 6.00
C PHE A 152 -4.82 13.06 4.82
N PRO A 153 -5.23 13.45 3.61
CA PRO A 153 -5.19 12.53 2.47
C PRO A 153 -3.77 12.10 2.10
N THR A 154 -3.65 10.88 1.61
CA THR A 154 -2.39 10.32 1.12
C THR A 154 -1.97 10.98 -0.20
N LEU A 155 -0.69 11.28 -0.31
CA LEU A 155 -0.06 11.90 -1.48
C LEU A 155 0.46 10.88 -2.49
#